data_4605c2b0c68efe2059965e839097816e
#
_entry.id   4605c2b0c68efe2059965e839097816e
#
_cell.length_a   1.000
_cell.length_b   1.000
_cell.length_c   1.000
_cell.angle_alpha   90.00
_cell.angle_beta   90.00
_cell.angle_gamma   90.00
#
_symmetry.space_group_name_H-M   'P 1'
#
loop_
_entity.id
_entity.type
_entity.pdbx_description
1 polymer ?
#
loop_
_entity_poly.entity_id
_entity_poly.type
_entity_poly.pdbx_seq_one_letter_code
_entity_poly.pdbx_strand_id
1 'polypeptide(L)'
;MQWQLRGDRPIYQQIMEKLTEQIVSGQLNAGDKVPPVRELAAQAGVNPNTMQRALADLEREGLMHSNRTSGRYVTEDRRMMHRFANRLRTNGFRSFSPA
;
A
#
# COMPACT_ATOMS: atom_id res chain seq x y z
N MET A 1 -11.09 0.20 10.48
CA MET A 1 -11.37 -0.22 9.09
C MET A 1 -11.01 -1.68 8.94
N GLN A 2 -11.88 -2.44 8.34
CA GLN A 2 -11.61 -3.84 8.10
C GLN A 2 -11.18 -4.05 6.65
N TRP A 3 -10.08 -4.76 6.50
CA TRP A 3 -9.60 -5.12 5.17
C TRP A 3 -10.18 -6.47 4.83
N GLN A 4 -10.77 -6.58 3.66
CA GLN A 4 -11.32 -7.86 3.22
C GLN A 4 -10.34 -8.46 2.24
N LEU A 5 -9.55 -9.40 2.75
CA LEU A 5 -8.54 -10.06 1.94
C LEU A 5 -9.04 -11.44 1.53
N ARG A 6 -8.78 -11.79 0.28
CA ARG A 6 -9.22 -13.07 -0.29
C ARG A 6 -8.11 -14.09 -0.19
N GLY A 7 -8.50 -15.36 -0.07
CA GLY A 7 -7.52 -16.42 0.01
C GLY A 7 -7.05 -16.96 -1.34
N ASP A 8 -7.66 -16.51 -2.43
CA ASP A 8 -7.34 -17.03 -3.77
C ASP A 8 -6.24 -16.24 -4.48
N ARG A 9 -5.67 -15.25 -3.82
CA ARG A 9 -4.60 -14.43 -4.36
C ARG A 9 -3.55 -14.22 -3.29
N PRO A 10 -2.28 -13.98 -3.68
CA PRO A 10 -1.26 -13.69 -2.67
C PRO A 10 -1.67 -12.52 -1.80
N ILE A 11 -1.55 -12.72 -0.51
CA ILE A 11 -2.01 -11.71 0.46
C ILE A 11 -1.22 -10.41 0.32
N TYR A 12 0.09 -10.48 0.12
CA TYR A 12 0.88 -9.27 0.05
C TYR A 12 0.50 -8.40 -1.15
N GLN A 13 0.05 -9.01 -2.25
CA GLN A 13 -0.42 -8.23 -3.40
C GLN A 13 -1.70 -7.47 -3.05
N GLN A 14 -2.60 -8.13 -2.34
CA GLN A 14 -3.83 -7.48 -1.91
C GLN A 14 -3.54 -6.34 -0.95
N ILE A 15 -2.56 -6.50 -0.07
CA ILE A 15 -2.15 -5.44 0.83
C ILE A 15 -1.61 -4.26 0.03
N MET A 16 -0.78 -4.51 -0.97
CA MET A 16 -0.25 -3.45 -1.81
C MET A 16 -1.36 -2.71 -2.53
N GLU A 17 -2.35 -3.43 -3.04
CA GLU A 17 -3.50 -2.81 -3.68
C GLU A 17 -4.25 -1.90 -2.73
N LYS A 18 -4.52 -2.39 -1.51
CA LYS A 18 -5.27 -1.60 -0.54
C LYS A 18 -4.53 -0.35 -0.14
N LEU A 19 -3.24 -0.46 0.10
CA LEU A 19 -2.44 0.70 0.46
C LEU A 19 -2.37 1.70 -0.70
N THR A 20 -2.23 1.20 -1.93
CA THR A 20 -2.22 2.06 -3.09
C THR A 20 -3.55 2.79 -3.25
N GLU A 21 -4.66 2.08 -3.03
CA GLU A 21 -5.98 2.71 -3.05
C GLU A 21 -6.08 3.84 -2.04
N GLN A 22 -5.59 3.61 -0.83
CA GLN A 22 -5.64 4.63 0.21
C GLN A 22 -4.83 5.86 -0.17
N ILE A 23 -3.70 5.65 -0.82
CA ILE A 23 -2.86 6.76 -1.27
C ILE A 23 -3.55 7.52 -2.40
N VAL A 24 -4.04 6.80 -3.40
CA VAL A 24 -4.63 7.43 -4.58
C VAL A 24 -5.95 8.10 -4.24
N SER A 25 -6.73 7.52 -3.34
CA SER A 25 -8.03 8.08 -2.95
C SER A 25 -7.93 9.23 -1.96
N GLY A 26 -6.73 9.48 -1.41
CA GLY A 26 -6.54 10.57 -0.47
C GLY A 26 -6.72 10.19 0.99
N GLN A 27 -6.96 8.93 1.30
CA GLN A 27 -7.01 8.50 2.70
C GLN A 27 -5.63 8.58 3.33
N LEU A 28 -4.60 8.29 2.54
CA LEU A 28 -3.22 8.58 2.91
C LEU A 28 -2.71 9.63 1.95
N ASN A 29 -2.52 10.83 2.45
CA ASN A 29 -2.13 11.94 1.60
C ASN A 29 -0.62 11.95 1.38
N ALA A 30 -0.21 12.65 0.32
CA ALA A 30 1.21 12.84 0.04
C ALA A 30 1.91 13.43 1.26
N GLY A 31 3.02 12.82 1.65
CA GLY A 31 3.78 13.29 2.80
C GLY A 31 3.29 12.80 4.14
N ASP A 32 2.16 12.12 4.19
CA ASP A 32 1.62 11.62 5.44
C ASP A 32 2.49 10.51 6.02
N LYS A 33 2.53 10.45 7.33
CA LYS A 33 3.21 9.36 8.00
C LYS A 33 2.36 8.10 7.92
N VAL A 34 2.99 7.00 7.49
CA VAL A 34 2.33 5.70 7.39
C VAL A 34 2.27 5.09 8.78
N PRO A 35 1.13 4.51 9.18
CA PRO A 35 1.04 3.85 10.48
C PRO A 35 2.09 2.74 10.65
N PRO A 36 2.46 2.41 11.87
CA PRO A 36 3.45 1.35 12.10
C PRO A 36 3.00 0.01 11.53
N VAL A 37 3.98 -0.82 11.18
CA VAL A 37 3.71 -2.14 10.61
C VAL A 37 2.75 -2.94 11.48
N ARG A 38 2.96 -2.94 12.78
CA ARG A 38 2.11 -3.72 13.69
C ARG A 38 0.66 -3.28 13.63
N GLU A 39 0.46 -1.98 13.57
CA GLU A 39 -0.89 -1.43 13.51
C GLU A 39 -1.57 -1.81 12.20
N LEU A 40 -0.86 -1.65 11.09
CA LEU A 40 -1.40 -2.00 9.79
C LEU A 40 -1.68 -3.51 9.71
N ALA A 41 -0.78 -4.32 10.23
CA ALA A 41 -0.98 -5.76 10.23
C ALA A 41 -2.21 -6.15 11.04
N ALA A 42 -2.41 -5.48 12.16
CA ALA A 42 -3.59 -5.75 13.00
C ALA A 42 -4.87 -5.35 12.27
N GLN A 43 -4.87 -4.20 11.60
CA GLN A 43 -6.02 -3.76 10.82
C GLN A 43 -6.35 -4.73 9.70
N ALA A 44 -5.33 -5.24 9.05
CA ALA A 44 -5.52 -6.14 7.92
C ALA A 44 -5.75 -7.59 8.33
N GLY A 45 -5.45 -7.92 9.58
CA GLY A 45 -5.56 -9.29 10.06
C GLY A 45 -4.51 -10.21 9.47
N VAL A 46 -3.30 -9.70 9.25
CA VAL A 46 -2.23 -10.47 8.63
C VAL A 46 -1.00 -10.47 9.53
N ASN A 47 -0.08 -11.38 9.22
CA ASN A 47 1.20 -11.46 9.90
C ASN A 47 2.01 -10.18 9.66
N PRO A 48 2.65 -9.62 10.69
CA PRO A 48 3.48 -8.43 10.51
C PRO A 48 4.57 -8.59 9.46
N ASN A 49 5.13 -9.79 9.31
CA ASN A 49 6.14 -10.03 8.29
C ASN A 49 5.58 -9.85 6.89
N THR A 50 4.34 -10.27 6.67
CA THR A 50 3.68 -10.09 5.38
C THR A 50 3.43 -8.61 5.11
N MET A 51 2.97 -7.89 6.14
CA MET A 51 2.76 -6.45 6.00
C MET A 51 4.08 -5.74 5.72
N GLN A 52 5.14 -6.12 6.44
CA GLN A 52 6.46 -5.54 6.24
C GLN A 52 6.93 -5.72 4.80
N ARG A 53 6.72 -6.91 4.25
CA ARG A 53 7.12 -7.19 2.87
C ARG A 53 6.39 -6.28 1.89
N ALA A 54 5.09 -6.11 2.07
CA ALA A 54 4.31 -5.25 1.18
C ALA A 54 4.78 -3.81 1.26
N LEU A 55 5.03 -3.33 2.48
CA LEU A 55 5.50 -1.96 2.67
C LEU A 55 6.89 -1.77 2.06
N ALA A 56 7.76 -2.76 2.20
CA ALA A 56 9.09 -2.68 1.61
C ALA A 56 9.02 -2.63 0.09
N ASP A 57 8.10 -3.38 -0.50
CA ASP A 57 7.90 -3.35 -1.94
C ASP A 57 7.40 -2.00 -2.41
N LEU A 58 6.45 -1.40 -1.67
CA LEU A 58 5.97 -0.06 -2.01
C LEU A 58 7.06 0.98 -1.87
N GLU A 59 7.92 0.81 -0.90
CA GLU A 59 9.06 1.70 -0.72
C GLU A 59 10.04 1.56 -1.88
N ARG A 60 10.30 0.34 -2.31
CA ARG A 60 11.18 0.08 -3.45
C ARG A 60 10.63 0.69 -4.72
N GLU A 61 9.31 0.70 -4.86
CA GLU A 61 8.64 1.29 -6.03
C GLU A 61 8.57 2.82 -5.96
N GLY A 62 8.95 3.40 -4.84
CA GLY A 62 8.98 4.85 -4.70
C GLY A 62 7.71 5.47 -4.15
N LEU A 63 6.74 4.66 -3.74
CA LEU A 63 5.50 5.20 -3.18
C LEU A 63 5.62 5.60 -1.74
N MET A 64 6.61 5.06 -1.04
CA MET A 64 6.87 5.38 0.34
C MET A 64 8.37 5.54 0.53
N HIS A 65 8.76 6.26 1.57
CA HIS A 65 10.17 6.34 1.94
C HIS A 65 10.30 6.30 3.45
N SER A 66 11.42 5.78 3.90
CA SER A 66 11.70 5.63 5.33
C SER A 66 12.57 6.76 5.82
N ASN A 67 12.28 7.21 7.04
CA ASN A 67 13.12 8.11 7.78
C ASN A 67 13.64 7.34 8.99
N ARG A 68 14.95 7.38 9.22
CA ARG A 68 15.57 6.60 10.27
C ARG A 68 14.96 6.83 11.65
N THR A 69 14.58 8.07 11.92
CA THR A 69 14.19 8.44 13.26
C THR A 69 12.69 8.51 13.45
N SER A 70 11.92 8.66 12.38
CA SER A 70 10.49 8.92 12.56
C SER A 70 9.58 7.95 11.82
N GLY A 71 10.12 7.05 11.01
CA GLY A 71 9.31 6.01 10.40
C GLY A 71 9.16 6.16 8.90
N ARG A 72 8.01 5.74 8.40
CA ARG A 72 7.76 5.65 6.96
C ARG A 72 6.74 6.69 6.56
N TYR A 73 6.92 7.26 5.37
CA TYR A 73 6.08 8.34 4.87
C TYR A 73 5.65 8.06 3.44
N VAL A 74 4.48 8.57 3.07
CA VAL A 74 3.98 8.50 1.69
C VAL A 74 4.75 9.46 0.82
N THR A 75 5.04 9.05 -0.42
CA THR A 75 5.72 9.93 -1.37
C THR A 75 4.92 11.20 -1.62
N GLU A 76 5.64 12.28 -1.95
CA GLU A 76 4.99 13.51 -2.34
C GLU A 76 4.90 13.65 -3.86
N ASP A 77 5.40 12.67 -4.59
CA ASP A 77 5.39 12.70 -6.04
C ASP A 77 4.08 12.13 -6.57
N ARG A 78 3.18 13.01 -6.98
CA ARG A 78 1.87 12.59 -7.47
C ARG A 78 1.96 11.80 -8.77
N ARG A 79 2.95 12.10 -9.59
CA ARG A 79 3.13 11.35 -10.83
C ARG A 79 3.51 9.91 -10.56
N MET A 80 4.32 9.70 -9.54
CA MET A 80 4.70 8.35 -9.13
C MET A 80 3.47 7.58 -8.66
N MET A 81 2.60 8.22 -7.87
CA MET A 81 1.39 7.59 -7.39
C MET A 81 0.49 7.15 -8.56
N HIS A 82 0.27 8.05 -9.53
CA HIS A 82 -0.59 7.74 -10.67
C HIS A 82 0.01 6.65 -11.54
N ARG A 83 1.31 6.72 -11.76
CA ARG A 83 1.99 5.72 -12.57
C ARG A 83 1.86 4.33 -11.94
N PHE A 84 2.04 4.25 -10.64
CA PHE A 84 1.96 2.97 -9.95
C PHE A 84 0.53 2.43 -9.97
N ALA A 85 -0.45 3.29 -9.75
CA ALA A 85 -1.85 2.89 -9.79
C ALA A 85 -2.22 2.36 -11.18
N ASN A 86 -1.76 3.03 -12.23
CA ASN A 86 -2.03 2.58 -13.60
C ASN A 86 -1.37 1.23 -13.87
N ARG A 87 -0.14 1.05 -13.39
CA ARG A 87 0.56 -0.20 -13.58
C ARG A 87 -0.15 -1.36 -12.90
N LEU A 88 -0.65 -1.13 -11.69
CA LEU A 88 -1.41 -2.16 -11.00
C LEU A 88 -2.65 -2.56 -11.78
N ARG A 89 -3.35 -1.58 -12.33
CA ARG A 89 -4.54 -1.86 -13.13
C ARG A 89 -4.23 -2.69 -14.36
N THR A 90 -3.16 -2.33 -15.06
CA THR A 90 -2.82 -3.03 -16.29
C THR A 90 -2.21 -4.39 -16.06
N ASN A 91 -1.65 -4.61 -14.87
CA ASN A 91 -0.99 -5.88 -14.55
C ASN A 91 -1.89 -6.87 -13.83
N GLY A 92 -3.20 -6.69 -13.95
CA GLY A 92 -4.11 -7.70 -13.47
C GLY A 92 -4.68 -7.53 -12.09
N PHE A 93 -4.55 -6.37 -11.49
CA PHE A 93 -5.21 -6.09 -10.22
C PHE A 93 -6.65 -5.73 -10.51
N ARG A 94 -7.42 -6.74 -10.84
CA ARG A 94 -8.77 -6.55 -11.36
C ARG A 94 -9.72 -5.88 -10.40
N SER A 95 -9.42 -5.97 -9.13
CA SER A 95 -10.27 -5.36 -8.12
C SER A 95 -10.34 -3.85 -8.26
N PHE A 96 -9.40 -3.26 -8.99
CA PHE A 96 -9.43 -1.83 -9.27
C PHE A 96 -10.25 -1.48 -10.47
N SER A 97 -10.64 -2.44 -11.25
CA SER A 97 -11.30 -2.15 -12.50
C SER A 97 -12.66 -1.55 -12.21
N PRO A 98 -12.91 -0.32 -12.61
CA PRO A 98 -14.26 0.19 -12.55
C PRO A 98 -15.04 -0.55 -13.61
N ALA A 99 -16.21 -0.89 -13.26
CA ALA A 99 -17.02 -1.58 -14.24
C ALA A 99 -17.24 -0.71 -15.46
#